data_98896b0270911b7e2140720cc944cdeb
#
_entry.id   98896b0270911b7e2140720cc944cdeb
#
_cell.length_a   1.000
_cell.length_b   1.000
_cell.length_c   1.000
_cell.angle_alpha   90.00
_cell.angle_beta   90.00
_cell.angle_gamma   90.00
#
_symmetry.space_group_name_H-M   'P 1'
#
loop_
_entity.id
_entity.type
_entity.pdbx_description
1 polymer ?
#
loop_
_entity_poly.entity_id
_entity_poly.type
_entity_poly.pdbx_seq_one_letter_code
_entity_poly.pdbx_strand_id
1 'polypeptide(L)'
;MKRTSRISVTLRRVALCAVLVLAATSASVAAADEAAGPFGVTAVVGDTAESARAGALFGADKAGSLSGNHFCTASVVHSPQRDLIITAAHCIDGEGDATGLVFVPGYRDGQAPYGVWKVGRRYLPDGWAHGQDEDSDIAFAVVDELGGKRVEDVTGSNRFAAGVATGATAVTVTGYPDSREVPVSCTNKPVAHSATQQRIDCPEFTGGTSGSPWVNGDHEVVGVLGGHEQGGSTPDVSYSVVLGREAAELYKDATGG
;
A
#
# COMPACT_ATOMS: atom_id res chain seq x y z
N MET A 1 66.66 -76.70 -37.61
CA MET A 1 66.83 -75.26 -37.66
C MET A 1 65.45 -74.63 -37.83
N LYS A 2 64.85 -74.15 -36.75
CA LYS A 2 63.51 -73.54 -36.80
C LYS A 2 63.64 -72.10 -36.18
N ARG A 3 63.36 -71.09 -37.04
CA ARG A 3 63.31 -69.68 -36.62
C ARG A 3 61.94 -69.44 -36.03
N THR A 4 61.92 -69.00 -34.81
CA THR A 4 60.71 -68.48 -34.15
C THR A 4 60.67 -66.94 -34.25
N SER A 5 59.67 -66.50 -34.97
CA SER A 5 59.36 -65.07 -35.09
C SER A 5 58.64 -64.57 -33.81
N ARG A 6 59.17 -63.51 -33.17
CA ARG A 6 58.48 -62.82 -32.04
C ARG A 6 57.66 -61.73 -32.65
N ILE A 7 56.36 -61.75 -32.32
CA ILE A 7 55.39 -60.68 -32.61
C ILE A 7 55.43 -59.74 -31.46
N SER A 8 55.88 -58.52 -31.72
CA SER A 8 55.76 -57.40 -30.67
C SER A 8 54.38 -56.81 -30.79
N VAL A 9 53.62 -56.94 -29.70
CA VAL A 9 52.32 -56.24 -29.55
C VAL A 9 52.58 -54.90 -28.88
N THR A 10 52.45 -53.82 -29.66
CA THR A 10 52.49 -52.46 -29.18
C THR A 10 51.15 -52.12 -28.58
N LEU A 11 51.06 -51.96 -27.22
CA LEU A 11 49.90 -51.44 -26.56
C LEU A 11 49.80 -49.94 -26.82
N ARG A 12 48.83 -49.54 -27.61
CA ARG A 12 48.41 -48.12 -27.72
C ARG A 12 47.55 -47.81 -26.50
N ARG A 13 48.06 -46.96 -25.65
CA ARG A 13 47.29 -46.33 -24.55
C ARG A 13 46.40 -45.24 -25.17
N VAL A 14 45.11 -45.49 -25.24
CA VAL A 14 44.11 -44.52 -25.55
C VAL A 14 43.84 -43.73 -24.25
N ALA A 15 44.30 -42.50 -24.22
CA ALA A 15 43.94 -41.56 -23.15
C ALA A 15 42.50 -41.05 -23.40
N LEU A 16 41.53 -41.49 -22.61
CA LEU A 16 40.21 -40.90 -22.56
C LEU A 16 40.32 -39.60 -21.79
N CYS A 17 40.26 -38.44 -22.47
CA CYS A 17 40.00 -37.17 -21.86
C CYS A 17 38.51 -37.09 -21.55
N ALA A 18 38.12 -37.30 -20.30
CA ALA A 18 36.80 -37.00 -19.80
C ALA A 18 36.70 -35.49 -19.64
N VAL A 19 36.02 -34.82 -20.57
CA VAL A 19 35.62 -33.40 -20.40
C VAL A 19 34.43 -33.36 -19.46
N LEU A 20 34.66 -32.98 -18.23
CA LEU A 20 33.61 -32.60 -17.28
C LEU A 20 33.07 -31.26 -17.74
N VAL A 21 31.92 -31.22 -18.41
CA VAL A 21 31.12 -30.01 -18.60
C VAL A 21 30.37 -29.76 -17.27
N LEU A 22 30.88 -28.85 -16.41
CA LEU A 22 30.11 -28.28 -15.35
C LEU A 22 29.06 -27.36 -15.97
N ALA A 23 27.84 -27.85 -16.11
CA ALA A 23 26.68 -27.00 -16.33
C ALA A 23 26.42 -26.20 -15.03
N ALA A 24 26.92 -24.98 -14.99
CA ALA A 24 26.49 -24.01 -13.98
C ALA A 24 25.02 -23.64 -14.30
N THR A 25 24.09 -24.32 -13.64
CA THR A 25 22.70 -23.87 -13.59
C THR A 25 22.68 -22.60 -12.73
N SER A 26 22.77 -21.45 -13.36
CA SER A 26 22.39 -20.19 -12.73
C SER A 26 20.91 -20.31 -12.40
N ALA A 27 20.60 -20.62 -11.14
CA ALA A 27 19.27 -20.39 -10.60
C ALA A 27 19.10 -18.87 -10.58
N SER A 28 18.48 -18.32 -11.63
CA SER A 28 17.88 -17.00 -11.53
C SER A 28 16.83 -17.12 -10.45
N VAL A 29 17.14 -16.57 -9.26
CA VAL A 29 16.11 -16.21 -8.29
C VAL A 29 15.36 -15.10 -9.01
N ALA A 30 14.28 -15.48 -9.75
CA ALA A 30 13.26 -14.51 -10.07
C ALA A 30 12.84 -13.95 -8.70
N ALA A 31 13.11 -12.66 -8.46
CA ALA A 31 12.35 -11.93 -7.48
C ALA A 31 10.90 -12.24 -7.85
N ALA A 32 10.19 -12.97 -7.01
CA ALA A 32 8.77 -13.06 -7.12
C ALA A 32 8.31 -11.60 -6.94
N ASP A 33 7.92 -10.94 -8.03
CA ASP A 33 6.94 -9.89 -7.92
C ASP A 33 5.87 -10.50 -7.00
N GLU A 34 5.59 -9.86 -5.86
CA GLU A 34 4.51 -10.31 -4.99
C GLU A 34 3.25 -10.24 -5.85
N ALA A 35 2.93 -11.36 -6.47
CA ALA A 35 1.77 -11.48 -7.32
C ALA A 35 0.59 -11.14 -6.43
N ALA A 36 -0.17 -10.11 -6.81
CA ALA A 36 -1.43 -9.79 -6.18
C ALA A 36 -2.18 -11.10 -5.93
N GLY A 37 -2.62 -11.31 -4.68
CA GLY A 37 -3.33 -12.53 -4.31
C GLY A 37 -4.56 -12.77 -5.19
N PRO A 38 -5.25 -13.90 -5.07
CA PRO A 38 -6.48 -14.15 -5.80
C PRO A 38 -7.48 -13.01 -5.56
N PHE A 39 -8.18 -12.59 -6.61
CA PHE A 39 -9.17 -11.51 -6.50
C PHE A 39 -10.23 -11.80 -5.43
N GLY A 40 -10.55 -10.79 -4.61
CA GLY A 40 -11.54 -10.88 -3.55
C GLY A 40 -11.10 -11.74 -2.35
N VAL A 41 -9.80 -12.01 -2.21
CA VAL A 41 -9.25 -12.72 -1.04
C VAL A 41 -8.41 -11.75 -0.22
N THR A 42 -8.76 -11.63 1.05
CA THR A 42 -8.02 -10.82 2.02
C THR A 42 -6.95 -11.65 2.71
N ALA A 43 -5.78 -11.09 2.85
CA ALA A 43 -4.64 -11.71 3.54
C ALA A 43 -3.90 -10.67 4.39
N VAL A 44 -3.23 -11.16 5.44
CA VAL A 44 -2.30 -10.33 6.21
C VAL A 44 -1.10 -9.97 5.33
N VAL A 45 -0.74 -8.69 5.31
CA VAL A 45 0.38 -8.18 4.52
C VAL A 45 1.68 -8.37 5.28
N GLY A 46 2.73 -8.82 4.59
CA GLY A 46 4.10 -8.83 5.10
C GLY A 46 4.70 -7.42 5.24
N ASP A 47 5.91 -7.36 5.80
CA ASP A 47 6.69 -6.13 5.81
C ASP A 47 7.41 -5.98 4.46
N THR A 48 6.88 -5.10 3.62
CA THR A 48 7.38 -4.84 2.26
C THR A 48 7.49 -3.35 2.00
N ALA A 49 8.20 -2.95 0.96
CA ALA A 49 8.30 -1.55 0.54
C ALA A 49 6.93 -0.97 0.15
N GLU A 50 6.03 -1.79 -0.40
CA GLU A 50 4.67 -1.38 -0.76
C GLU A 50 3.82 -1.16 0.49
N SER A 51 3.88 -2.10 1.46
CA SER A 51 3.12 -1.98 2.71
C SER A 51 3.60 -0.83 3.60
N ALA A 52 4.86 -0.44 3.47
CA ALA A 52 5.42 0.71 4.19
C ALA A 52 4.77 2.05 3.79
N ARG A 53 4.17 2.13 2.59
CA ARG A 53 3.48 3.35 2.11
C ARG A 53 2.12 3.55 2.75
N ALA A 54 1.49 2.48 3.25
CA ALA A 54 0.27 2.55 4.06
C ALA A 54 0.61 2.55 5.55
N GLY A 55 -0.22 3.18 6.37
CA GLY A 55 -0.01 3.26 7.80
C GLY A 55 -1.29 3.51 8.56
N ALA A 56 -1.24 3.31 9.85
CA ALA A 56 -2.36 3.53 10.75
C ALA A 56 -2.36 4.95 11.32
N LEU A 57 -3.56 5.50 11.58
CA LEU A 57 -3.77 6.78 12.25
C LEU A 57 -4.12 6.56 13.71
N PHE A 58 -3.55 7.42 14.56
CA PHE A 58 -3.76 7.43 16.01
C PHE A 58 -4.00 8.84 16.52
N GLY A 59 -4.68 8.97 17.67
CA GLY A 59 -4.61 10.19 18.44
C GLY A 59 -3.17 10.44 18.91
N ALA A 60 -2.72 11.70 18.93
CA ALA A 60 -1.35 12.01 19.33
C ALA A 60 -1.05 11.67 20.80
N ASP A 61 -2.09 11.60 21.66
CA ASP A 61 -2.00 11.11 23.04
C ASP A 61 -1.62 9.62 23.12
N LYS A 62 -1.80 8.87 22.03
CA LYS A 62 -1.44 7.44 21.90
C LYS A 62 -0.06 7.20 21.30
N ALA A 63 0.67 8.22 20.90
CA ALA A 63 1.99 8.09 20.27
C ALA A 63 3.01 7.26 21.09
N GLY A 64 2.87 7.23 22.41
CA GLY A 64 3.69 6.42 23.33
C GLY A 64 3.11 5.04 23.66
N SER A 65 1.90 4.69 23.17
CA SER A 65 1.20 3.44 23.44
C SER A 65 0.32 3.10 22.26
N LEU A 66 0.92 2.61 21.18
CA LEU A 66 0.24 2.41 19.89
C LEU A 66 -0.73 1.22 19.90
N SER A 67 -0.38 0.11 20.54
CA SER A 67 -1.15 -1.14 20.50
C SER A 67 -2.62 -0.93 20.89
N GLY A 68 -3.54 -1.37 20.02
CA GLY A 68 -4.99 -1.30 20.23
C GLY A 68 -5.58 0.11 20.14
N ASN A 69 -4.86 1.10 19.60
CA ASN A 69 -5.33 2.50 19.62
C ASN A 69 -5.44 3.16 18.25
N HIS A 70 -5.17 2.45 17.16
CA HIS A 70 -5.41 2.98 15.82
C HIS A 70 -6.92 2.96 15.51
N PHE A 71 -7.35 3.87 14.65
CA PHE A 71 -8.77 4.03 14.33
C PHE A 71 -9.05 4.24 12.83
N CYS A 72 -8.03 4.53 12.04
CA CYS A 72 -8.11 4.73 10.60
C CYS A 72 -6.78 4.35 9.93
N THR A 73 -6.82 4.29 8.62
CA THR A 73 -5.68 4.05 7.73
C THR A 73 -5.39 5.30 6.90
N ALA A 74 -4.14 5.51 6.53
CA ALA A 74 -3.72 6.53 5.57
C ALA A 74 -2.60 5.99 4.67
N SER A 75 -2.27 6.69 3.59
CA SER A 75 -1.18 6.31 2.69
C SER A 75 -0.34 7.51 2.28
N VAL A 76 0.97 7.30 2.18
CA VAL A 76 1.89 8.31 1.65
C VAL A 76 1.67 8.45 0.15
N VAL A 77 1.40 9.67 -0.31
CA VAL A 77 1.30 10.03 -1.72
C VAL A 77 2.37 11.05 -2.08
N HIS A 78 2.84 10.96 -3.32
CA HIS A 78 3.86 11.87 -3.82
C HIS A 78 3.43 13.32 -3.69
N SER A 79 4.34 14.17 -3.22
CA SER A 79 4.22 15.63 -3.26
C SER A 79 5.59 16.27 -3.52
N PRO A 80 5.65 17.49 -4.06
CA PRO A 80 6.93 18.21 -4.20
C PRO A 80 7.68 18.37 -2.88
N GLN A 81 6.95 18.47 -1.75
CA GLN A 81 7.49 18.59 -0.40
C GLN A 81 7.78 17.23 0.25
N ARG A 82 7.29 16.11 -0.34
CA ARG A 82 7.51 14.72 0.11
C ARG A 82 6.98 14.42 1.52
N ASP A 83 5.90 15.06 1.89
CA ASP A 83 5.34 15.06 3.25
C ASP A 83 3.83 14.83 3.29
N LEU A 84 3.22 14.35 2.19
CA LEU A 84 1.78 14.27 2.04
C LEU A 84 1.24 12.87 2.26
N ILE A 85 0.14 12.77 2.99
CA ILE A 85 -0.67 11.55 3.11
C ILE A 85 -2.08 11.80 2.59
N ILE A 86 -2.74 10.72 2.13
CA ILE A 86 -4.15 10.68 1.73
C ILE A 86 -4.91 9.73 2.66
N THR A 87 -6.14 10.10 3.00
CA THR A 87 -7.05 9.31 3.83
C THR A 87 -8.51 9.70 3.56
N ALA A 88 -9.48 9.14 4.27
CA ALA A 88 -10.86 9.61 4.25
C ALA A 88 -11.01 10.90 5.08
N ALA A 89 -11.93 11.77 4.68
CA ALA A 89 -12.18 13.02 5.40
C ALA A 89 -12.67 12.75 6.83
N HIS A 90 -13.59 11.81 7.01
CA HIS A 90 -14.11 11.44 8.33
C HIS A 90 -13.03 10.94 9.32
N CYS A 91 -11.86 10.54 8.84
CA CYS A 91 -10.72 10.14 9.67
C CYS A 91 -9.98 11.32 10.31
N ILE A 92 -10.04 12.50 9.69
CA ILE A 92 -9.22 13.65 10.12
C ILE A 92 -9.98 14.97 10.27
N ASP A 93 -11.32 14.97 10.10
CA ASP A 93 -12.15 16.17 10.20
C ASP A 93 -12.38 16.67 11.62
N GLY A 94 -12.00 15.89 12.62
CA GLY A 94 -12.30 16.16 14.03
C GLY A 94 -11.92 17.57 14.49
N GLU A 95 -12.92 18.44 14.62
CA GLU A 95 -12.78 19.77 15.25
C GLU A 95 -12.48 19.68 16.76
N GLY A 96 -12.67 18.50 17.36
CA GLY A 96 -12.60 18.28 18.80
C GLY A 96 -11.30 17.64 19.30
N ASP A 97 -10.37 17.28 18.44
CA ASP A 97 -9.16 16.60 18.86
C ASP A 97 -8.05 17.61 19.24
N ALA A 98 -8.19 18.15 20.46
CA ALA A 98 -7.20 19.06 21.03
C ALA A 98 -5.79 18.45 21.15
N THR A 99 -5.68 17.12 20.99
CA THR A 99 -4.41 16.39 21.10
C THR A 99 -3.69 16.24 19.76
N GLY A 100 -4.39 16.42 18.63
CA GLY A 100 -3.86 16.19 17.28
C GLY A 100 -3.79 14.72 16.91
N LEU A 101 -3.22 14.43 15.74
CA LEU A 101 -3.10 13.09 15.18
C LEU A 101 -1.64 12.75 14.89
N VAL A 102 -1.34 11.45 14.87
CA VAL A 102 -0.09 10.91 14.34
C VAL A 102 -0.36 9.81 13.31
N PHE A 103 0.50 9.76 12.31
CA PHE A 103 0.54 8.72 11.28
C PHE A 103 1.71 7.79 11.53
N VAL A 104 1.48 6.48 11.46
CA VAL A 104 2.50 5.45 11.68
C VAL A 104 2.56 4.54 10.45
N PRO A 105 3.44 4.87 9.47
CA PRO A 105 3.61 4.07 8.27
C PRO A 105 4.17 2.69 8.61
N GLY A 106 3.66 1.65 7.92
CA GLY A 106 4.08 0.27 8.14
C GLY A 106 3.81 -0.25 9.56
N TYR A 107 2.87 0.35 10.29
CA TYR A 107 2.51 -0.06 11.66
C TYR A 107 2.35 -1.57 11.77
N ARG A 108 2.91 -2.17 12.85
CA ARG A 108 2.79 -3.60 13.09
C ARG A 108 3.06 -3.95 14.56
N ASP A 109 2.16 -4.71 15.18
CA ASP A 109 2.32 -5.27 16.52
C ASP A 109 2.79 -4.24 17.58
N GLY A 110 2.17 -3.06 17.59
CA GLY A 110 2.53 -1.96 18.48
C GLY A 110 3.84 -1.25 18.12
N GLN A 111 4.46 -1.58 16.98
CA GLN A 111 5.73 -1.00 16.54
C GLN A 111 5.55 0.05 15.45
N ALA A 112 6.44 1.03 15.43
CA ALA A 112 6.53 2.07 14.42
C ALA A 112 7.86 1.95 13.64
N PRO A 113 7.99 0.99 12.71
CA PRO A 113 9.26 0.70 12.04
C PRO A 113 9.82 1.89 11.26
N TYR A 114 8.95 2.75 10.75
CA TYR A 114 9.32 3.94 10.00
C TYR A 114 9.07 5.24 10.79
N GLY A 115 8.81 5.14 12.10
CA GLY A 115 8.60 6.28 12.99
C GLY A 115 7.14 6.68 13.18
N VAL A 116 6.94 7.63 14.10
CA VAL A 116 5.63 8.23 14.43
C VAL A 116 5.65 9.66 13.91
N TRP A 117 4.80 9.96 12.94
CA TRP A 117 4.79 11.23 12.21
C TRP A 117 3.61 12.07 12.67
N LYS A 118 3.86 13.28 13.15
CA LYS A 118 2.79 14.18 13.56
C LYS A 118 2.04 14.68 12.32
N VAL A 119 0.72 14.58 12.36
CA VAL A 119 -0.16 15.13 11.31
C VAL A 119 -0.33 16.63 11.58
N GLY A 120 0.03 17.43 10.56
CA GLY A 120 -0.06 18.89 10.58
C GLY A 120 -1.31 19.41 9.87
N ARG A 121 -1.08 20.25 8.83
CA ARG A 121 -2.18 20.85 8.05
C ARG A 121 -3.01 19.79 7.36
N ARG A 122 -4.32 19.91 7.48
CA ARG A 122 -5.33 19.05 6.86
C ARG A 122 -6.04 19.82 5.75
N TYR A 123 -6.37 19.11 4.67
CA TYR A 123 -7.08 19.64 3.52
C TYR A 123 -8.33 18.79 3.30
N LEU A 124 -9.48 19.43 3.44
CA LEU A 124 -10.80 18.82 3.33
C LEU A 124 -11.57 19.48 2.19
N PRO A 125 -12.36 18.74 1.40
CA PRO A 125 -13.22 19.35 0.39
C PRO A 125 -14.32 20.18 1.05
N ASP A 126 -14.81 21.19 0.32
CA ASP A 126 -15.90 22.05 0.79
C ASP A 126 -17.19 21.26 1.10
N GLY A 127 -17.49 20.23 0.29
CA GLY A 127 -18.66 19.37 0.51
C GLY A 127 -18.60 18.65 1.85
N TRP A 128 -17.42 18.17 2.23
CA TRP A 128 -17.21 17.56 3.54
C TRP A 128 -17.24 18.61 4.66
N ALA A 129 -16.46 19.68 4.53
CA ALA A 129 -16.29 20.69 5.58
C ALA A 129 -17.60 21.39 5.97
N HIS A 130 -18.54 21.56 5.05
CA HIS A 130 -19.80 22.25 5.28
C HIS A 130 -21.00 21.34 5.54
N GLY A 131 -20.93 20.04 5.19
CA GLY A 131 -22.10 19.18 5.26
C GLY A 131 -21.81 17.70 5.51
N GLN A 132 -20.55 17.31 5.64
CA GLN A 132 -20.14 15.90 5.72
C GLN A 132 -20.73 15.07 4.58
N ASP A 133 -20.67 15.63 3.35
CA ASP A 133 -21.16 14.97 2.15
C ASP A 133 -20.35 13.73 1.86
N GLU A 134 -21.00 12.57 1.85
CA GLU A 134 -20.35 11.27 1.58
C GLU A 134 -19.67 11.22 0.20
N ASP A 135 -20.10 12.03 -0.75
CA ASP A 135 -19.48 12.15 -2.08
C ASP A 135 -18.15 12.95 -2.05
N SER A 136 -17.82 13.57 -0.93
CA SER A 136 -16.61 14.35 -0.67
C SER A 136 -15.73 13.76 0.43
N ASP A 137 -15.90 12.46 0.78
CA ASP A 137 -15.15 11.81 1.86
C ASP A 137 -13.73 11.41 1.45
N ILE A 138 -12.92 12.41 1.18
CA ILE A 138 -11.48 12.32 0.89
C ILE A 138 -10.74 13.46 1.58
N ALA A 139 -9.52 13.21 2.02
CA ALA A 139 -8.68 14.26 2.58
C ALA A 139 -7.20 14.03 2.30
N PHE A 140 -6.45 15.13 2.32
CA PHE A 140 -4.99 15.12 2.38
C PHE A 140 -4.52 15.77 3.68
N ALA A 141 -3.37 15.33 4.17
CA ALA A 141 -2.71 16.00 5.28
C ALA A 141 -1.19 16.02 5.10
N VAL A 142 -0.57 17.11 5.54
CA VAL A 142 0.89 17.20 5.64
C VAL A 142 1.31 16.56 6.95
N VAL A 143 2.38 15.78 6.94
CA VAL A 143 3.03 15.30 8.15
C VAL A 143 4.34 16.06 8.38
N ASP A 144 4.63 16.36 9.67
CA ASP A 144 5.83 17.08 10.05
C ASP A 144 7.10 16.26 9.75
N GLU A 145 8.24 16.91 9.60
CA GLU A 145 9.52 16.24 9.51
C GLU A 145 9.84 15.42 10.77
N LEU A 146 10.42 14.25 10.58
CA LEU A 146 10.91 13.41 11.66
C LEU A 146 12.44 13.25 11.56
N GLY A 147 13.17 13.83 12.49
CA GLY A 147 14.64 13.77 12.48
C GLY A 147 15.28 14.36 11.23
N GLY A 148 14.70 15.40 10.64
CA GLY A 148 15.17 16.04 9.41
C GLY A 148 14.89 15.26 8.12
N LYS A 149 14.01 14.25 8.17
CA LYS A 149 13.58 13.47 7.02
C LYS A 149 12.12 13.73 6.69
N ARG A 150 11.74 13.63 5.42
CA ARG A 150 10.36 13.61 4.95
C ARG A 150 9.83 12.19 4.91
N VAL A 151 8.54 12.00 5.08
CA VAL A 151 7.93 10.66 5.13
C VAL A 151 8.17 9.88 3.84
N GLU A 152 8.02 10.52 2.69
CA GLU A 152 8.25 9.88 1.38
C GLU A 152 9.71 9.42 1.20
N ASP A 153 10.69 10.13 1.79
CA ASP A 153 12.10 9.71 1.74
C ASP A 153 12.36 8.41 2.52
N VAL A 154 11.49 8.12 3.49
CA VAL A 154 11.64 6.97 4.38
C VAL A 154 10.86 5.75 3.88
N THR A 155 9.63 5.97 3.38
CA THR A 155 8.70 4.88 3.02
C THR A 155 8.50 4.72 1.51
N GLY A 156 8.94 5.70 0.70
CA GLY A 156 8.43 5.87 -0.65
C GLY A 156 6.97 6.38 -0.64
N SER A 157 6.38 6.50 -1.81
CA SER A 157 5.02 6.98 -1.99
C SER A 157 4.33 6.29 -3.14
N ASN A 158 3.00 6.36 -3.18
CA ASN A 158 2.20 6.11 -4.37
C ASN A 158 1.94 7.44 -5.09
N ARG A 159 1.58 7.40 -6.36
CA ARG A 159 1.11 8.60 -7.07
C ARG A 159 -0.37 8.80 -6.81
N PHE A 160 -0.81 10.03 -6.68
CA PHE A 160 -2.23 10.35 -6.71
C PHE A 160 -2.71 10.43 -8.16
N ALA A 161 -3.85 9.79 -8.50
CA ALA A 161 -4.43 9.84 -9.83
C ALA A 161 -5.94 10.09 -9.79
N ALA A 162 -6.35 11.24 -10.31
CA ALA A 162 -7.75 11.59 -10.50
C ALA A 162 -8.20 11.29 -11.93
N GLY A 163 -9.51 11.06 -12.12
CA GLY A 163 -10.11 10.84 -13.44
C GLY A 163 -9.88 9.44 -14.03
N VAL A 164 -9.34 8.51 -13.24
CA VAL A 164 -9.25 7.10 -13.65
C VAL A 164 -10.65 6.49 -13.64
N ALA A 165 -11.03 5.85 -14.75
CA ALA A 165 -12.35 5.24 -14.87
C ALA A 165 -12.50 4.05 -13.91
N THR A 166 -13.59 4.02 -13.15
CA THR A 166 -13.91 2.91 -12.24
C THR A 166 -13.86 1.57 -12.97
N GLY A 167 -13.15 0.61 -12.41
CA GLY A 167 -13.02 -0.73 -12.98
C GLY A 167 -12.12 -0.79 -14.23
N ALA A 168 -11.35 0.24 -14.58
CA ALA A 168 -10.37 0.18 -15.64
C ALA A 168 -9.32 -0.92 -15.36
N THR A 169 -8.84 -0.96 -14.12
CA THR A 169 -7.87 -1.96 -13.63
C THR A 169 -8.33 -2.56 -12.30
N ALA A 170 -7.73 -3.68 -11.89
CA ALA A 170 -7.80 -4.14 -10.52
C ALA A 170 -7.02 -3.19 -9.60
N VAL A 171 -7.42 -3.13 -8.34
CA VAL A 171 -6.73 -2.37 -7.31
C VAL A 171 -6.43 -3.25 -6.10
N THR A 172 -5.36 -2.96 -5.40
CA THR A 172 -5.05 -3.54 -4.09
C THR A 172 -5.44 -2.52 -3.03
N VAL A 173 -6.31 -2.92 -2.12
CA VAL A 173 -6.67 -2.15 -0.92
C VAL A 173 -5.83 -2.66 0.23
N THR A 174 -5.18 -1.76 0.97
CA THR A 174 -4.39 -2.12 2.16
C THR A 174 -4.87 -1.29 3.34
N GLY A 175 -5.26 -1.94 4.44
CA GLY A 175 -5.82 -1.26 5.58
C GLY A 175 -5.53 -1.93 6.92
N TYR A 176 -5.83 -1.21 7.98
CA TYR A 176 -5.58 -1.60 9.37
C TYR A 176 -6.92 -1.79 10.12
N PRO A 177 -7.50 -3.02 10.12
CA PRO A 177 -8.67 -3.28 10.95
C PRO A 177 -8.36 -3.02 12.43
N ASP A 178 -9.24 -2.35 13.16
CA ASP A 178 -9.08 -2.02 14.59
C ASP A 178 -8.92 -3.26 15.48
N SER A 179 -9.41 -4.39 15.01
CA SER A 179 -9.28 -5.69 15.68
C SER A 179 -7.92 -6.38 15.46
N ARG A 180 -7.01 -5.80 14.65
CA ARG A 180 -5.71 -6.39 14.27
C ARG A 180 -4.58 -5.40 14.42
N GLU A 181 -3.43 -5.88 14.87
CA GLU A 181 -2.20 -5.08 14.99
C GLU A 181 -1.32 -5.13 13.73
N VAL A 182 -1.83 -5.68 12.64
CA VAL A 182 -1.13 -5.84 11.36
C VAL A 182 -2.07 -5.49 10.21
N PRO A 183 -1.55 -4.95 9.09
CA PRO A 183 -2.38 -4.62 7.95
C PRO A 183 -2.88 -5.87 7.22
N VAL A 184 -4.03 -5.73 6.59
CA VAL A 184 -4.57 -6.68 5.63
C VAL A 184 -4.60 -6.05 4.25
N SER A 185 -4.54 -6.86 3.20
CA SER A 185 -4.77 -6.41 1.84
C SER A 185 -5.67 -7.35 1.06
N CYS A 186 -6.37 -6.80 0.10
CA CYS A 186 -7.19 -7.52 -0.85
C CYS A 186 -7.06 -6.86 -2.22
N THR A 187 -6.91 -7.68 -3.26
CA THR A 187 -6.92 -7.21 -4.65
C THR A 187 -8.23 -7.61 -5.29
N ASN A 188 -8.93 -6.64 -5.88
CA ASN A 188 -10.13 -6.93 -6.66
C ASN A 188 -10.38 -5.80 -7.69
N LYS A 189 -11.39 -5.98 -8.52
CA LYS A 189 -11.78 -5.01 -9.54
C LYS A 189 -12.95 -4.17 -9.01
N PRO A 190 -12.80 -2.83 -8.88
CA PRO A 190 -13.89 -1.97 -8.46
C PRO A 190 -15.02 -1.96 -9.49
N VAL A 191 -16.23 -1.74 -9.02
CA VAL A 191 -17.42 -1.51 -9.85
C VAL A 191 -18.10 -0.20 -9.45
N ALA A 192 -18.82 0.44 -10.38
CA ALA A 192 -19.56 1.65 -10.06
C ALA A 192 -20.71 1.34 -9.09
N HIS A 193 -20.83 2.17 -8.04
CA HIS A 193 -21.99 2.18 -7.15
C HIS A 193 -22.97 3.28 -7.57
N SER A 194 -22.47 4.47 -7.83
CA SER A 194 -23.23 5.62 -8.34
C SER A 194 -22.36 6.40 -9.36
N ALA A 195 -22.78 7.59 -9.73
CA ALA A 195 -21.97 8.48 -10.54
C ALA A 195 -20.74 9.04 -9.81
N THR A 196 -20.80 9.10 -8.48
CA THR A 196 -19.79 9.69 -7.59
C THR A 196 -19.10 8.67 -6.68
N GLN A 197 -19.62 7.46 -6.60
CA GLN A 197 -19.14 6.40 -5.72
C GLN A 197 -18.80 5.13 -6.48
N GLN A 198 -17.76 4.46 -6.04
CA GLN A 198 -17.35 3.12 -6.48
C GLN A 198 -17.27 2.17 -5.29
N ARG A 199 -17.43 0.88 -5.54
CA ARG A 199 -17.36 -0.16 -4.51
C ARG A 199 -16.41 -1.28 -4.92
N ILE A 200 -15.93 -2.01 -3.92
CA ILE A 200 -15.09 -3.19 -4.08
C ILE A 200 -15.52 -4.29 -3.11
N ASP A 201 -15.58 -5.54 -3.59
CA ASP A 201 -15.88 -6.70 -2.77
C ASP A 201 -14.56 -7.28 -2.24
N CYS A 202 -14.23 -6.92 -1.00
CA CYS A 202 -13.02 -7.34 -0.28
C CYS A 202 -13.41 -7.63 1.18
N PRO A 203 -13.40 -8.91 1.62
CA PRO A 203 -13.83 -9.27 2.96
C PRO A 203 -12.85 -8.81 4.05
N GLU A 204 -13.31 -8.78 5.30
CA GLU A 204 -12.52 -8.43 6.51
C GLU A 204 -12.07 -6.97 6.62
N PHE A 205 -12.59 -6.06 5.79
CA PHE A 205 -12.34 -4.62 5.94
C PHE A 205 -13.36 -4.03 6.92
N THR A 206 -13.05 -4.15 8.21
CA THR A 206 -13.86 -3.68 9.35
C THR A 206 -13.45 -2.27 9.79
N GLY A 207 -13.98 -1.78 10.92
CA GLY A 207 -13.56 -0.50 11.54
C GLY A 207 -12.03 -0.39 11.60
N GLY A 208 -11.51 0.82 11.45
CA GLY A 208 -10.07 1.10 11.34
C GLY A 208 -9.53 1.05 9.92
N THR A 209 -10.19 0.38 8.97
CA THR A 209 -9.77 0.36 7.56
C THR A 209 -10.17 1.61 6.78
N SER A 210 -11.00 2.48 7.32
CA SER A 210 -11.30 3.80 6.76
C SER A 210 -10.02 4.54 6.35
N GLY A 211 -10.01 5.15 5.18
CA GLY A 211 -8.82 5.81 4.64
C GLY A 211 -7.84 4.89 3.90
N SER A 212 -8.09 3.58 3.81
CA SER A 212 -7.27 2.63 3.04
C SER A 212 -7.13 3.06 1.59
N PRO A 213 -5.92 3.14 1.04
CA PRO A 213 -5.71 3.46 -0.37
C PRO A 213 -6.14 2.30 -1.27
N TRP A 214 -6.76 2.61 -2.41
CA TRP A 214 -7.00 1.69 -3.51
C TRP A 214 -5.94 1.94 -4.58
N VAL A 215 -4.93 1.08 -4.65
CA VAL A 215 -3.74 1.26 -5.49
C VAL A 215 -3.80 0.34 -6.70
N ASN A 216 -3.69 0.91 -7.91
CA ASN A 216 -3.62 0.15 -9.16
C ASN A 216 -2.21 -0.42 -9.42
N GLY A 217 -2.06 -1.21 -10.50
CA GLY A 217 -0.77 -1.81 -10.87
C GLY A 217 0.32 -0.81 -11.28
N ASP A 218 -0.03 0.46 -11.50
CA ASP A 218 0.90 1.56 -11.81
C ASP A 218 1.32 2.35 -10.56
N HIS A 219 1.04 1.82 -9.37
CA HIS A 219 1.26 2.48 -8.07
C HIS A 219 0.53 3.83 -7.95
N GLU A 220 -0.68 3.92 -8.48
CA GLU A 220 -1.53 5.08 -8.37
C GLU A 220 -2.67 4.84 -7.39
N VAL A 221 -2.88 5.78 -6.46
CA VAL A 221 -4.07 5.82 -5.62
C VAL A 221 -5.23 6.35 -6.47
N VAL A 222 -6.20 5.49 -6.73
CA VAL A 222 -7.39 5.75 -7.55
C VAL A 222 -8.69 5.69 -6.76
N GLY A 223 -8.59 5.46 -5.44
CA GLY A 223 -9.68 5.45 -4.48
C GLY A 223 -9.16 5.45 -3.06
N VAL A 224 -10.03 5.74 -2.10
CA VAL A 224 -9.78 5.73 -0.67
C VAL A 224 -11.01 5.16 0.03
N LEU A 225 -10.84 4.18 0.91
CA LEU A 225 -11.95 3.59 1.64
C LEU A 225 -12.65 4.65 2.50
N GLY A 226 -13.87 4.98 2.11
CA GLY A 226 -14.68 6.04 2.69
C GLY A 226 -15.92 6.28 1.81
N GLY A 227 -16.58 7.42 1.96
CA GLY A 227 -17.79 7.76 1.19
C GLY A 227 -19.02 7.08 1.73
N HIS A 228 -19.79 6.43 0.86
CA HIS A 228 -21.07 5.81 1.22
C HIS A 228 -20.99 4.99 2.50
N GLU A 229 -21.86 5.34 3.49
CA GLU A 229 -21.87 4.72 4.82
C GLU A 229 -20.48 4.70 5.49
N GLN A 230 -19.68 5.78 5.31
CA GLN A 230 -18.30 5.92 5.79
C GLN A 230 -17.36 4.78 5.35
N GLY A 231 -17.59 4.24 4.16
CA GLY A 231 -16.80 3.17 3.58
C GLY A 231 -17.49 1.81 3.56
N GLY A 232 -18.68 1.69 4.13
CA GLY A 232 -19.52 0.50 4.07
C GLY A 232 -20.02 0.01 5.42
N SER A 233 -21.22 -0.57 5.44
CA SER A 233 -21.87 -1.11 6.64
C SER A 233 -21.57 -2.59 6.89
N THR A 234 -20.85 -3.24 5.99
CA THR A 234 -20.47 -4.66 6.13
C THR A 234 -18.96 -4.85 5.92
N PRO A 235 -18.35 -5.87 6.55
CA PRO A 235 -16.91 -6.10 6.39
C PRO A 235 -16.49 -6.62 5.02
N ASP A 236 -17.46 -6.97 4.15
CA ASP A 236 -17.18 -7.66 2.88
C ASP A 236 -17.23 -6.73 1.66
N VAL A 237 -17.81 -5.55 1.84
CA VAL A 237 -17.95 -4.55 0.76
C VAL A 237 -17.49 -3.20 1.26
N SER A 238 -16.55 -2.60 0.52
CA SER A 238 -16.04 -1.27 0.81
C SER A 238 -16.37 -0.29 -0.31
N TYR A 239 -16.48 0.99 0.03
CA TYR A 239 -16.77 2.08 -0.89
C TYR A 239 -15.64 3.09 -0.92
N SER A 240 -15.62 3.87 -2.00
CA SER A 240 -14.74 5.02 -2.17
C SER A 240 -15.44 6.05 -3.03
N VAL A 241 -15.22 7.32 -2.78
CA VAL A 241 -15.55 8.36 -3.74
C VAL A 241 -14.76 8.14 -5.03
N VAL A 242 -15.36 8.46 -6.19
CA VAL A 242 -14.63 8.51 -7.46
C VAL A 242 -13.72 9.74 -7.43
N LEU A 243 -12.40 9.51 -7.49
CA LEU A 243 -11.41 10.59 -7.45
C LEU A 243 -11.49 11.41 -8.74
N GLY A 244 -12.33 12.43 -8.70
CA GLY A 244 -12.61 13.32 -9.83
C GLY A 244 -11.93 14.69 -9.71
N ARG A 245 -12.61 15.71 -10.24
CA ARG A 245 -12.11 17.10 -10.24
C ARG A 245 -11.91 17.65 -8.83
N GLU A 246 -12.85 17.44 -7.91
CA GLU A 246 -12.75 17.91 -6.53
C GLU A 246 -11.50 17.37 -5.85
N ALA A 247 -11.24 16.07 -5.96
CA ALA A 247 -10.05 15.44 -5.42
C ALA A 247 -8.75 15.97 -6.07
N ALA A 248 -8.77 16.26 -7.37
CA ALA A 248 -7.63 16.86 -8.07
C ALA A 248 -7.35 18.31 -7.63
N GLU A 249 -8.38 19.11 -7.43
CA GLU A 249 -8.27 20.48 -6.90
C GLU A 249 -7.74 20.45 -5.46
N LEU A 250 -8.27 19.55 -4.61
CA LEU A 250 -7.80 19.38 -3.23
C LEU A 250 -6.32 18.95 -3.17
N TYR A 251 -5.89 18.01 -4.03
CA TYR A 251 -4.49 17.61 -4.13
C TYR A 251 -3.59 18.78 -4.54
N LYS A 252 -4.04 19.58 -5.51
CA LYS A 252 -3.33 20.78 -5.96
C LYS A 252 -3.14 21.77 -4.82
N ASP A 253 -4.19 22.03 -4.04
CA ASP A 253 -4.13 22.93 -2.87
C ASP A 253 -3.18 22.37 -1.81
N ALA A 254 -3.21 21.06 -1.57
CA ALA A 254 -2.34 20.40 -0.60
C ALA A 254 -0.85 20.41 -1.01
N THR A 255 -0.57 20.50 -2.31
CA THR A 255 0.80 20.53 -2.85
C THR A 255 1.32 21.95 -3.13
N GLY A 256 0.52 22.99 -2.86
CA GLY A 256 0.91 24.40 -3.04
C GLY A 256 0.96 24.84 -4.50
N GLY A 257 0.13 24.24 -5.35
CA GLY A 257 0.02 24.52 -6.80
C GLY A 257 -0.93 25.64 -7.15
#